data_066813829810148cf300c9f9f4668a17
#
_entry.id   066813829810148cf300c9f9f4668a17
#
_cell.length_a   1.000
_cell.length_b   1.000
_cell.length_c   1.000
_cell.angle_alpha   90.00
_cell.angle_beta   90.00
_cell.angle_gamma   90.00
#
_symmetry.space_group_name_H-M   'P 1'
#
loop_
_entity.id
_entity.type
_entity.pdbx_description
1 polymer ?
#
loop_
_entity_poly.entity_id
_entity_poly.type
_entity_poly.pdbx_seq_one_letter_code
_entity_poly.pdbx_strand_id
1 'polypeptide(L)'
;MTTTDTSPLLVAVATKDGIGVNLHFGHARRFNIYEVDGSAVHFIEVRDADAYCKGKGEAGDEPEESREQELERIATTLGGVSALMVVRAGDNPKKRLGAAGIAVLDEFAHEPIEAAALVWWNRVNATA
;
A
#
# COMPACT_ATOMS: atom_id res chain seq x y z
N MET A 1 -1.40 24.77 22.05
CA MET A 1 -2.14 24.41 21.36
C MET A 1 -1.71 23.27 20.77
N THR A 2 -2.37 22.62 20.50
CA THR A 2 -2.04 21.58 20.13
C THR A 2 -1.89 21.47 18.88
N THR A 3 -1.14 21.13 18.48
CA THR A 3 -0.98 21.00 17.36
C THR A 3 -1.20 19.76 16.94
N THR A 4 -2.28 19.43 16.88
CA THR A 4 -2.59 18.26 16.37
C THR A 4 -2.02 18.21 15.04
N ASP A 5 -1.27 17.28 14.74
CA ASP A 5 -0.69 17.16 13.49
C ASP A 5 -1.72 16.56 12.59
N THR A 6 -2.35 17.37 11.81
CA THR A 6 -3.34 16.86 10.90
C THR A 6 -2.76 16.79 9.51
N SER A 7 -1.46 16.66 9.39
CA SER A 7 -0.87 16.53 8.07
C SER A 7 -1.42 15.30 7.39
N PRO A 8 -1.69 15.37 6.12
CA PRO A 8 -2.23 14.22 5.41
C PRO A 8 -1.25 13.07 5.39
N LEU A 9 -1.78 11.88 5.39
CA LEU A 9 -0.97 10.68 5.29
C LEU A 9 -1.31 9.98 3.99
N LEU A 10 -0.37 9.27 3.45
CA LEU A 10 -0.61 8.52 2.23
C LEU A 10 -0.85 7.05 2.57
N VAL A 11 -1.81 6.46 1.91
CA VAL A 11 -2.08 5.04 2.07
C VAL A 11 -2.14 4.41 0.68
N ALA A 12 -1.54 3.25 0.54
CA ALA A 12 -1.60 2.51 -0.70
C ALA A 12 -2.63 1.41 -0.55
N VAL A 13 -3.35 1.11 -1.61
CA VAL A 13 -4.41 0.10 -1.55
C VAL A 13 -4.27 -0.84 -2.74
N ALA A 14 -4.32 -2.13 -2.44
CA ALA A 14 -4.33 -3.16 -3.47
C ALA A 14 -5.78 -3.37 -3.90
N THR A 15 -6.12 -2.89 -5.07
CA THR A 15 -7.50 -2.90 -5.51
C THR A 15 -7.58 -3.19 -7.01
N LYS A 16 -8.62 -3.89 -7.41
CA LYS A 16 -8.85 -4.16 -8.81
C LYS A 16 -9.70 -3.08 -9.43
N ASP A 17 -10.59 -2.50 -8.69
CA ASP A 17 -11.59 -1.60 -9.27
C ASP A 17 -11.52 -0.18 -8.72
N GLY A 18 -10.64 0.10 -7.79
CA GLY A 18 -10.57 1.43 -7.22
C GLY A 18 -11.68 1.74 -6.26
N ILE A 19 -12.47 0.76 -5.86
CA ILE A 19 -13.57 0.96 -4.95
C ILE A 19 -13.34 0.27 -3.63
N GLY A 20 -12.86 -0.95 -3.65
CA GLY A 20 -12.68 -1.73 -2.44
C GLY A 20 -11.29 -2.31 -2.32
N VAL A 21 -10.96 -2.75 -1.12
CA VAL A 21 -9.70 -3.43 -0.85
C VAL A 21 -9.92 -4.87 -1.25
N ASN A 22 -9.58 -5.22 -2.47
CA ASN A 22 -9.97 -6.52 -2.99
C ASN A 22 -8.89 -7.30 -3.71
N LEU A 23 -7.63 -7.00 -3.46
CA LEU A 23 -6.56 -7.81 -4.00
C LEU A 23 -5.66 -8.32 -2.89
N HIS A 24 -5.17 -9.55 -3.06
CA HIS A 24 -4.17 -10.11 -2.17
C HIS A 24 -2.81 -9.50 -2.51
N PHE A 25 -1.96 -9.42 -1.52
CA PHE A 25 -0.63 -8.85 -1.74
C PHE A 25 0.10 -9.60 -2.84
N GLY A 26 0.00 -10.90 -2.86
CA GLY A 26 0.75 -11.69 -3.83
C GLY A 26 0.36 -11.44 -5.26
N HIS A 27 -0.84 -10.90 -5.49
CA HIS A 27 -1.32 -10.65 -6.83
C HIS A 27 -1.27 -9.17 -7.19
N ALA A 28 -0.92 -8.32 -6.26
CA ALA A 28 -0.95 -6.90 -6.50
C ALA A 28 0.37 -6.42 -7.05
N ARG A 29 0.32 -5.73 -8.18
CA ARG A 29 1.51 -5.12 -8.75
C ARG A 29 1.29 -3.65 -8.98
N ARG A 30 0.05 -3.20 -8.87
CA ARG A 30 -0.30 -1.81 -8.98
C ARG A 30 -1.04 -1.43 -7.76
N PHE A 31 -0.76 -0.26 -7.23
CA PHE A 31 -1.36 0.19 -5.99
C PHE A 31 -1.91 1.58 -6.19
N ASN A 32 -3.16 1.78 -5.80
CA ASN A 32 -3.74 3.10 -5.81
C ASN A 32 -3.26 3.84 -4.57
N ILE A 33 -2.85 5.07 -4.73
CA ILE A 33 -2.35 5.86 -3.62
C ILE A 33 -3.38 6.93 -3.29
N TYR A 34 -3.72 7.03 -2.02
CA TYR A 34 -4.70 8.00 -1.56
C TYR A 34 -4.11 8.87 -0.47
N GLU A 35 -4.53 10.11 -0.44
CA GLU A 35 -4.14 11.01 0.63
C GLU A 35 -5.32 11.11 1.58
N VAL A 36 -5.08 10.89 2.87
CA VAL A 36 -6.14 10.88 3.87
C VAL A 36 -5.86 12.00 4.84
N ASP A 37 -6.82 12.87 5.07
CA ASP A 37 -6.59 13.99 5.94
C ASP A 37 -7.62 14.08 7.07
N GLY A 38 -8.27 13.01 7.35
CA GLY A 38 -9.19 12.96 8.49
C GLY A 38 -10.62 13.25 8.13
N SER A 39 -10.85 14.00 7.08
CA SER A 39 -12.21 14.27 6.67
C SER A 39 -12.47 13.79 5.26
N ALA A 40 -11.45 13.50 4.50
CA ALA A 40 -11.61 13.09 3.13
C ALA A 40 -10.48 12.20 2.67
N VAL A 41 -10.76 11.43 1.65
CA VAL A 41 -9.81 10.51 1.08
C VAL A 41 -9.70 10.90 -0.39
N HIS A 42 -8.52 11.28 -0.82
CA HIS A 42 -8.31 11.77 -2.17
C HIS A 42 -7.40 10.85 -2.96
N PHE A 43 -7.86 10.41 -4.10
CA PHE A 43 -7.02 9.58 -4.96
C PHE A 43 -5.92 10.46 -5.55
N ILE A 44 -4.68 10.00 -5.45
CA ILE A 44 -3.54 10.74 -5.95
C ILE A 44 -3.00 10.14 -7.24
N GLU A 45 -2.69 8.88 -7.23
CA GLU A 45 -1.99 8.27 -8.36
C GLU A 45 -1.98 6.77 -8.24
N VAL A 46 -1.59 6.10 -9.29
CA VAL A 46 -1.35 4.67 -9.27
C VAL A 46 0.15 4.48 -9.36
N ARG A 47 0.71 3.63 -8.53
CA ARG A 47 2.13 3.28 -8.63
C ARG A 47 2.21 1.82 -9.06
N ASP A 48 3.03 1.57 -10.07
CA ASP A 48 3.12 0.27 -10.67
C ASP A 48 4.47 -0.34 -10.30
N ALA A 49 4.47 -1.35 -9.48
CA ALA A 49 5.71 -1.99 -9.05
C ALA A 49 6.34 -2.83 -10.14
N ASP A 50 5.58 -3.15 -11.19
CA ASP A 50 6.13 -3.92 -12.28
C ASP A 50 6.76 -3.03 -13.33
N ALA A 51 6.71 -1.74 -13.15
CA ALA A 51 7.23 -0.84 -14.17
C ALA A 51 8.69 -1.09 -14.44
N TYR A 52 9.44 -1.45 -13.41
CA TYR A 52 10.84 -1.70 -13.63
C TYR A 52 11.09 -2.98 -14.38
N CYS A 53 10.23 -3.93 -14.25
CA CYS A 53 10.42 -5.20 -14.88
C CYS A 53 10.05 -5.18 -16.34
N LYS A 54 9.20 -4.26 -16.72
CA LYS A 54 8.73 -4.26 -18.06
C LYS A 54 9.83 -4.06 -19.06
N GLY A 55 10.81 -3.34 -18.73
CA GLY A 55 11.88 -3.06 -19.66
C GLY A 55 12.76 -4.23 -19.93
N LYS A 56 12.78 -5.22 -19.07
CA LYS A 56 13.60 -6.34 -19.30
C LYS A 56 12.84 -7.56 -19.54
N GLY A 57 11.61 -7.51 -19.40
CA GLY A 57 10.85 -8.73 -19.47
C GLY A 57 10.81 -9.38 -20.78
N GLU A 58 11.16 -8.67 -21.81
CA GLU A 58 10.98 -9.29 -23.03
C GLU A 58 12.01 -10.32 -23.27
N ALA A 59 13.03 -10.36 -22.52
CA ALA A 59 14.01 -11.38 -22.71
C ALA A 59 13.43 -12.72 -22.45
N GLY A 60 12.48 -12.79 -21.63
CA GLY A 60 11.85 -14.03 -21.39
C GLY A 60 12.66 -15.03 -20.67
N ASP A 61 13.90 -14.84 -20.53
CA ASP A 61 14.64 -15.79 -19.77
C ASP A 61 15.36 -15.17 -18.70
N GLU A 62 14.94 -14.03 -18.16
CA GLU A 62 15.60 -13.57 -17.06
C GLU A 62 15.30 -14.35 -15.88
N PRO A 63 16.19 -14.48 -14.97
CA PRO A 63 15.99 -15.30 -13.79
C PRO A 63 14.85 -14.77 -13.00
N GLU A 64 14.18 -15.66 -12.33
CA GLU A 64 13.14 -15.27 -11.50
C GLU A 64 13.62 -14.39 -10.44
N GLU A 65 12.98 -13.33 -10.18
CA GLU A 65 13.31 -12.44 -9.10
C GLU A 65 13.07 -13.15 -7.80
N SER A 66 13.99 -13.06 -6.88
CA SER A 66 13.78 -13.69 -5.60
C SER A 66 12.66 -12.95 -4.87
N ARG A 67 12.09 -13.62 -3.89
CA ARG A 67 11.02 -13.01 -3.13
C ARG A 67 11.51 -11.77 -2.43
N GLU A 68 12.72 -11.78 -1.97
CA GLU A 68 13.25 -10.62 -1.29
C GLU A 68 13.43 -9.45 -2.23
N GLN A 69 13.87 -9.71 -3.44
CA GLN A 69 14.03 -8.64 -4.41
C GLN A 69 12.68 -8.06 -4.79
N GLU A 70 11.68 -8.90 -4.89
CA GLU A 70 10.35 -8.43 -5.19
C GLU A 70 9.83 -7.54 -4.10
N LEU A 71 10.03 -7.95 -2.85
CA LEU A 71 9.57 -7.15 -1.73
C LEU A 71 10.32 -5.83 -1.66
N GLU A 72 11.59 -5.84 -1.95
CA GLU A 72 12.36 -4.62 -1.96
C GLU A 72 11.85 -3.67 -3.02
N ARG A 73 11.54 -4.18 -4.19
CA ARG A 73 11.02 -3.36 -5.26
C ARG A 73 9.69 -2.74 -4.88
N ILE A 74 8.81 -3.52 -4.25
CA ILE A 74 7.53 -3.01 -3.83
C ILE A 74 7.72 -1.96 -2.75
N ALA A 75 8.60 -2.20 -1.81
CA ALA A 75 8.85 -1.23 -0.74
C ALA A 75 9.36 0.09 -1.33
N THR A 76 10.20 0.02 -2.34
CA THR A 76 10.72 1.23 -2.97
C THR A 76 9.59 1.95 -3.71
N THR A 77 8.76 1.19 -4.41
CA THR A 77 7.65 1.77 -5.16
C THR A 77 6.70 2.50 -4.22
N LEU A 78 6.51 1.97 -3.03
CA LEU A 78 5.59 2.56 -2.08
C LEU A 78 6.25 3.51 -1.10
N GLY A 79 7.40 4.04 -1.46
CA GLY A 79 8.07 4.98 -0.57
C GLY A 79 7.17 6.16 -0.27
N GLY A 80 7.13 6.57 0.97
CA GLY A 80 6.33 7.71 1.39
C GLY A 80 4.94 7.39 1.89
N VAL A 81 4.43 6.16 1.65
CA VAL A 81 3.13 5.83 2.19
C VAL A 81 3.29 5.31 3.60
N SER A 82 2.27 5.51 4.41
CA SER A 82 2.30 5.08 5.79
C SER A 82 1.71 3.69 5.97
N ALA A 83 0.87 3.26 5.05
CA ALA A 83 0.21 1.97 5.19
C ALA A 83 -0.16 1.40 3.83
N LEU A 84 -0.29 0.10 3.77
CA LEU A 84 -0.72 -0.61 2.58
C LEU A 84 -1.88 -1.51 2.98
N MET A 85 -3.01 -1.37 2.32
CA MET A 85 -4.18 -2.18 2.61
C MET A 85 -4.33 -3.26 1.57
N VAL A 86 -4.47 -4.49 2.01
CA VAL A 86 -4.59 -5.67 1.12
C VAL A 86 -5.62 -6.60 1.71
N VAL A 87 -6.08 -7.56 0.93
CA VAL A 87 -6.98 -8.57 1.44
C VAL A 87 -6.20 -9.50 2.36
N ARG A 88 -4.98 -9.84 1.97
CA ARG A 88 -4.20 -10.75 2.76
C ARG A 88 -2.74 -10.63 2.41
N ALA A 89 -1.88 -10.76 3.38
CA ALA A 89 -0.45 -10.76 3.16
C ALA A 89 0.20 -11.71 4.14
N GLY A 90 1.27 -12.33 3.72
CA GLY A 90 2.01 -13.24 4.58
C GLY A 90 2.86 -12.48 5.58
N ASP A 91 3.54 -13.22 6.44
CA ASP A 91 4.36 -12.61 7.47
C ASP A 91 5.57 -11.91 6.91
N ASN A 92 6.17 -12.47 5.88
CA ASN A 92 7.35 -11.88 5.30
C ASN A 92 7.09 -10.49 4.71
N PRO A 93 6.06 -10.31 3.89
CA PRO A 93 5.75 -8.98 3.41
C PRO A 93 5.47 -8.01 4.53
N LYS A 94 4.76 -8.45 5.57
CA LYS A 94 4.45 -7.58 6.67
C LYS A 94 5.71 -7.11 7.38
N LYS A 95 6.64 -8.02 7.60
CA LYS A 95 7.85 -7.68 8.26
C LYS A 95 8.71 -6.78 7.40
N ARG A 96 8.89 -7.13 6.16
CA ARG A 96 9.77 -6.39 5.29
C ARG A 96 9.28 -4.96 5.06
N LEU A 97 7.99 -4.82 4.78
CA LEU A 97 7.44 -3.50 4.54
C LEU A 97 7.35 -2.71 5.83
N GLY A 98 7.09 -3.40 6.93
CA GLY A 98 7.09 -2.74 8.23
C GLY A 98 8.44 -2.14 8.55
N ALA A 99 9.50 -2.83 8.18
CA ALA A 99 10.85 -2.32 8.41
C ALA A 99 11.12 -1.08 7.56
N ALA A 100 10.39 -0.93 6.47
CA ALA A 100 10.52 0.25 5.63
C ALA A 100 9.55 1.35 6.04
N GLY A 101 8.84 1.17 7.13
CA GLY A 101 7.92 2.19 7.61
C GLY A 101 6.52 2.10 7.05
N ILE A 102 6.18 0.98 6.42
CA ILE A 102 4.86 0.82 5.81
C ILE A 102 4.10 -0.26 6.54
N ALA A 103 3.01 0.10 7.19
CA ALA A 103 2.21 -0.87 7.92
C ALA A 103 1.32 -1.63 6.94
N VAL A 104 1.46 -2.95 6.90
CA VAL A 104 0.63 -3.75 5.99
C VAL A 104 -0.61 -4.19 6.75
N LEU A 105 -1.76 -3.78 6.25
CA LEU A 105 -3.03 -4.02 6.94
C LEU A 105 -3.91 -4.95 6.11
N ASP A 106 -4.27 -6.08 6.66
CA ASP A 106 -5.16 -7.00 5.96
C ASP A 106 -6.49 -7.13 6.69
N GLU A 107 -6.76 -6.23 7.62
CA GLU A 107 -8.00 -6.30 8.36
C GLU A 107 -9.12 -5.52 7.71
N PHE A 108 -8.84 -4.85 6.60
CA PHE A 108 -9.86 -4.11 5.89
C PHE A 108 -10.26 -4.81 4.59
N ALA A 109 -10.07 -6.11 4.54
CA ALA A 109 -10.37 -6.88 3.33
C ALA A 109 -11.82 -6.67 2.93
N HIS A 110 -12.01 -6.37 1.66
CA HIS A 110 -13.35 -6.22 1.06
C HIS A 110 -14.12 -5.00 1.57
N GLU A 111 -13.45 -4.10 2.28
CA GLU A 111 -14.11 -2.89 2.71
C GLU A 111 -13.97 -1.82 1.64
N PRO A 112 -14.90 -0.87 1.58
CA PRO A 112 -14.72 0.25 0.67
C PRO A 112 -13.46 1.03 1.05
N ILE A 113 -12.73 1.48 0.06
CA ILE A 113 -11.46 2.14 0.31
C ILE A 113 -11.64 3.36 1.18
N GLU A 114 -12.64 4.18 0.89
CA GLU A 114 -12.84 5.39 1.67
C GLU A 114 -13.11 5.08 3.12
N ALA A 115 -13.97 4.12 3.38
CA ALA A 115 -14.30 3.77 4.75
C ALA A 115 -13.08 3.21 5.47
N ALA A 116 -12.35 2.34 4.80
CA ALA A 116 -11.18 1.73 5.43
C ALA A 116 -10.13 2.79 5.73
N ALA A 117 -9.92 3.73 4.82
CA ALA A 117 -8.91 4.74 5.00
C ALA A 117 -9.25 5.67 6.16
N LEU A 118 -10.52 6.01 6.31
CA LEU A 118 -10.91 6.88 7.40
C LEU A 118 -10.84 6.18 8.75
N VAL A 119 -11.19 4.90 8.80
CA VAL A 119 -11.06 4.15 10.02
C VAL A 119 -9.59 4.07 10.42
N TRP A 120 -8.72 3.81 9.44
CA TRP A 120 -7.29 3.75 9.72
C TRP A 120 -6.77 5.10 10.21
N TRP A 121 -7.18 6.18 9.57
CA TRP A 121 -6.74 7.52 9.95
C TRP A 121 -7.11 7.80 11.40
N ASN A 122 -8.35 7.50 11.75
CA ASN A 122 -8.82 7.74 13.11
C ASN A 122 -8.08 6.88 14.12
N ARG A 123 -7.75 5.67 13.75
CA ARG A 123 -7.04 4.78 14.64
C ARG A 123 -5.62 5.29 14.90
N VAL A 124 -4.96 5.73 13.83
CA VAL A 124 -3.60 6.22 13.96
C VAL A 124 -3.57 7.49 14.79
N ASN A 125 -4.53 8.36 14.59
CA ASN A 125 -4.53 9.64 15.30
C ASN A 125 -5.13 9.57 16.69
N ALA A 126 -5.87 8.54 16.98
CA ALA A 126 -6.47 8.43 18.29
C ALA A 126 -5.49 8.06 19.36
N THR A 127 -4.34 7.54 18.99
CA THR A 127 -3.40 7.16 20.00
C THR A 127 -2.44 8.26 20.31
N ALA A 128 -2.61 9.38 19.75
CA ALA A 128 -1.68 10.47 19.97
C ALA A 128 -1.82 11.10 21.36
#